data_77a765cb513575caf5f921008955e480
#
_entry.id   77a765cb513575caf5f921008955e480
#
_cell.length_a   1.000
_cell.length_b   1.000
_cell.length_c   1.000
_cell.angle_alpha   90.00
_cell.angle_beta   90.00
_cell.angle_gamma   90.00
#
_symmetry.space_group_name_H-M   'P 1'
#
loop_
_entity.id
_entity.type
_entity.pdbx_description
1 polymer ?
#
loop_
_entity_poly.entity_id
_entity_poly.type
_entity_poly.pdbx_seq_one_letter_code
_entity_poly.pdbx_strand_id
1 'polypeptide(L)'
;MTQSGFFVGCCLAFALLGGCTTDSRLDSSPVTVSLLGDGRVTYAKGFQLTTQKNYLLLSIFSRNSILNDTIQFALIRRGEAAPQGFREDQIIPIPVRTMAVTASSHVGAIDRLEAWDALVGVGSGNQIFARRVKEKFQQGTLEEIHNGLKLDEEKVVALQPEVLIVTGGSETDQTSIESLRKSGVKVIENYEWMETTPLGRAEWIKLIAALLDRLNFAEHQFAQVEM
;
A
#
# COMPACT_ATOMS: atom_id res chain seq x y z
N MET A 1 -80.95 -27.91 31.11
CA MET A 1 -80.57 -29.34 30.96
C MET A 1 -79.06 -29.32 31.11
N THR A 2 -78.59 -29.60 32.34
CA THR A 2 -77.91 -30.84 32.78
C THR A 2 -76.52 -30.97 32.13
N GLN A 3 -75.38 -31.13 32.75
CA GLN A 3 -74.90 -31.58 34.06
C GLN A 3 -73.38 -31.24 34.06
N SER A 4 -72.84 -30.66 35.11
CA SER A 4 -72.19 -31.31 36.23
C SER A 4 -71.08 -32.30 35.93
N GLY A 5 -69.87 -31.98 36.39
CA GLY A 5 -68.70 -32.85 36.36
C GLY A 5 -67.52 -32.25 37.11
N PHE A 6 -67.55 -32.46 38.43
CA PHE A 6 -66.47 -32.26 39.39
C PHE A 6 -65.33 -33.25 39.15
N PHE A 7 -64.06 -32.87 39.20
CA PHE A 7 -62.99 -33.71 39.77
C PHE A 7 -61.73 -32.88 40.17
N VAL A 8 -61.53 -32.93 41.35
CA VAL A 8 -60.51 -32.93 42.39
C VAL A 8 -59.06 -33.16 41.89
N GLY A 9 -58.20 -32.19 42.21
CA GLY A 9 -56.93 -32.34 42.94
C GLY A 9 -55.73 -33.02 42.30
N CYS A 10 -54.71 -32.30 42.19
CA CYS A 10 -53.41 -32.75 42.74
C CYS A 10 -52.37 -31.59 42.73
N CYS A 11 -51.99 -31.16 43.91
CA CYS A 11 -50.84 -30.31 44.16
C CYS A 11 -49.56 -31.08 43.85
N LEU A 12 -48.74 -30.58 42.96
CA LEU A 12 -47.34 -30.97 42.89
C LEU A 12 -46.48 -29.70 42.83
N ALA A 13 -45.81 -29.50 43.95
CA ALA A 13 -44.75 -28.48 44.10
C ALA A 13 -43.63 -28.82 43.17
N PHE A 14 -43.27 -27.90 42.25
CA PHE A 14 -42.06 -27.99 41.50
C PHE A 14 -41.10 -26.91 41.99
N ALA A 15 -39.99 -27.38 42.47
CA ALA A 15 -38.87 -26.61 43.00
C ALA A 15 -38.28 -25.65 41.96
N LEU A 16 -38.11 -24.40 42.38
CA LEU A 16 -37.32 -23.38 41.67
C LEU A 16 -35.84 -23.77 41.67
N LEU A 17 -35.37 -24.28 40.57
CA LEU A 17 -33.95 -24.33 40.27
C LEU A 17 -33.60 -23.04 39.51
N GLY A 18 -33.03 -22.11 40.24
CA GLY A 18 -32.39 -20.89 39.66
C GLY A 18 -31.24 -21.30 38.77
N GLY A 19 -31.47 -21.33 37.46
CA GLY A 19 -30.40 -21.38 36.47
C GLY A 19 -29.76 -19.98 36.34
N CYS A 20 -28.54 -19.81 36.85
CA CYS A 20 -27.68 -18.70 36.45
C CYS A 20 -27.35 -18.83 34.96
N THR A 21 -28.02 -18.07 34.12
CA THR A 21 -27.57 -17.80 32.75
C THR A 21 -26.42 -16.81 32.87
N THR A 22 -25.21 -17.32 32.83
CA THR A 22 -24.03 -16.50 32.51
C THR A 22 -24.21 -16.02 31.08
N ASP A 23 -24.69 -14.80 30.97
CA ASP A 23 -24.72 -14.02 29.71
C ASP A 23 -23.28 -13.67 29.38
N SER A 24 -22.57 -14.60 28.74
CA SER A 24 -21.29 -14.33 28.09
C SER A 24 -21.61 -13.50 26.84
N ARG A 25 -21.72 -12.18 27.06
CA ARG A 25 -21.59 -11.21 25.97
C ARG A 25 -20.24 -11.49 25.35
N LEU A 26 -20.23 -12.19 24.24
CA LEU A 26 -19.12 -12.16 23.30
C LEU A 26 -18.95 -10.69 22.92
N ASP A 27 -17.93 -10.08 23.51
CA ASP A 27 -17.45 -8.77 23.11
C ASP A 27 -16.99 -8.89 21.66
N SER A 28 -17.93 -8.65 20.75
CA SER A 28 -17.68 -8.56 19.32
C SER A 28 -17.05 -7.19 19.00
N SER A 29 -16.01 -6.84 19.72
CA SER A 29 -15.07 -5.83 19.23
C SER A 29 -14.57 -6.36 17.89
N PRO A 30 -14.71 -5.61 16.78
CA PRO A 30 -14.15 -6.05 15.53
C PRO A 30 -12.65 -6.24 15.76
N VAL A 31 -12.17 -7.47 15.71
CA VAL A 31 -10.75 -7.77 15.64
C VAL A 31 -10.30 -7.13 14.33
N THR A 32 -9.83 -5.90 14.41
CA THR A 32 -9.14 -5.24 13.30
C THR A 32 -7.83 -6.01 13.17
N VAL A 33 -7.87 -7.15 12.49
CA VAL A 33 -6.66 -7.82 12.04
C VAL A 33 -6.00 -6.81 11.13
N SER A 34 -4.92 -6.20 11.60
CA SER A 34 -4.02 -5.42 10.75
C SER A 34 -3.42 -6.41 9.74
N LEU A 35 -4.12 -6.60 8.62
CA LEU A 35 -3.64 -7.39 7.49
C LEU A 35 -2.48 -6.70 6.77
N LEU A 36 -2.26 -5.44 7.07
CA LEU A 36 -1.06 -4.69 6.75
C LEU A 36 -0.07 -4.99 7.88
N GLY A 37 1.14 -5.43 7.57
CA GLY A 37 2.23 -5.51 8.56
C GLY A 37 2.30 -4.21 9.38
N ASP A 38 3.03 -4.20 10.47
CA ASP A 38 3.13 -2.99 11.30
C ASP A 38 3.74 -1.80 10.54
N GLY A 39 4.32 -2.07 9.34
CA GLY A 39 4.87 -1.06 8.43
C GLY A 39 6.03 -0.28 9.04
N ARG A 40 6.61 -0.77 10.12
CA ARG A 40 7.63 -0.06 10.84
C ARG A 40 8.87 0.19 9.98
N VAL A 41 9.20 1.47 9.82
CA VAL A 41 10.42 1.95 9.16
C VAL A 41 11.44 2.32 10.25
N THR A 42 12.60 1.68 10.23
CA THR A 42 13.61 1.77 11.29
C THR A 42 14.88 2.48 10.83
N TYR A 43 15.35 2.16 9.64
CA TYR A 43 16.65 2.59 9.10
C TYR A 43 16.53 3.73 8.09
N ALA A 44 15.53 3.67 7.23
CA ALA A 44 15.28 4.72 6.26
C ALA A 44 14.85 6.03 6.95
N LYS A 45 15.34 7.15 6.44
CA LYS A 45 15.07 8.50 6.93
C LYS A 45 14.24 9.33 5.97
N GLY A 46 14.08 8.86 4.73
CA GLY A 46 13.38 9.59 3.68
C GLY A 46 11.89 9.28 3.61
N PHE A 47 11.38 8.29 4.33
CA PHE A 47 9.94 8.01 4.37
C PHE A 47 9.51 7.38 5.70
N GLN A 48 8.21 7.37 5.94
CA GLN A 48 7.56 6.72 7.09
C GLN A 48 6.20 6.14 6.68
N LEU A 49 5.86 5.01 7.26
CA LEU A 49 4.54 4.40 7.19
C LEU A 49 3.89 4.47 8.58
N THR A 50 2.64 4.95 8.64
CA THR A 50 1.91 5.08 9.91
C THR A 50 0.49 4.54 9.73
N THR A 51 0.16 3.48 10.47
CA THR A 51 -1.19 2.91 10.45
C THR A 51 -2.18 3.87 11.10
N GLN A 52 -3.22 4.21 10.35
CA GLN A 52 -4.37 4.97 10.80
C GLN A 52 -5.59 4.05 10.91
N LYS A 53 -6.71 4.57 11.43
CA LYS A 53 -7.91 3.76 11.69
C LYS A 53 -8.39 2.95 10.47
N ASN A 54 -8.38 3.56 9.27
CA ASN A 54 -8.92 2.97 8.03
C ASN A 54 -8.00 3.15 6.80
N TYR A 55 -6.77 3.62 6.97
CA TYR A 55 -5.80 3.76 5.90
C TYR A 55 -4.37 3.67 6.44
N LEU A 56 -3.41 3.48 5.57
CA LEU A 56 -1.99 3.59 5.87
C LEU A 56 -1.48 4.95 5.35
N LEU A 57 -0.93 5.76 6.24
CA LEU A 57 -0.32 7.03 5.88
C LEU A 57 1.11 6.80 5.44
N LEU A 58 1.41 7.12 4.18
CA LEU A 58 2.76 7.21 3.66
C LEU A 58 3.20 8.66 3.70
N SER A 59 4.26 8.96 4.46
CA SER A 59 4.90 10.27 4.50
C SER A 59 6.28 10.18 3.84
N ILE A 60 6.57 11.04 2.87
CA ILE A 60 7.85 11.13 2.18
C ILE A 60 8.47 12.47 2.53
N PHE A 61 9.71 12.44 3.02
CA PHE A 61 10.46 13.62 3.43
C PHE A 61 11.36 14.04 2.27
N SER A 62 10.93 15.09 1.54
CA SER A 62 11.72 15.66 0.46
C SER A 62 12.97 16.32 1.02
N ARG A 63 14.14 15.90 0.54
CA ARG A 63 15.43 16.48 0.94
C ARG A 63 15.92 17.57 -0.02
N ASN A 64 15.16 17.83 -1.08
CA ASN A 64 15.56 18.77 -2.12
C ASN A 64 14.93 20.15 -1.98
N SER A 65 13.96 20.33 -1.12
CA SER A 65 13.40 21.66 -0.92
C SER A 65 14.05 22.35 0.27
N ILE A 66 14.34 23.63 0.10
CA ILE A 66 14.77 24.54 1.17
C ILE A 66 13.74 24.53 2.33
N LEU A 67 12.54 24.01 2.09
CA LEU A 67 11.39 24.00 2.99
C LEU A 67 11.19 22.68 3.72
N ASN A 68 12.00 21.63 3.49
CA ASN A 68 11.81 20.29 4.09
C ASN A 68 10.35 19.79 3.97
N ASP A 69 9.78 19.89 2.78
CA ASP A 69 8.38 19.54 2.56
C ASP A 69 8.14 18.04 2.76
N THR A 70 7.09 17.73 3.51
CA THR A 70 6.60 16.37 3.65
C THR A 70 5.42 16.16 2.71
N ILE A 71 5.57 15.24 1.78
CA ILE A 71 4.47 14.82 0.91
C ILE A 71 3.80 13.61 1.54
N GLN A 72 2.47 13.67 1.67
CA GLN A 72 1.68 12.61 2.31
C GLN A 72 0.71 11.98 1.32
N PHE A 73 0.59 10.65 1.41
CA PHE A 73 -0.38 9.86 0.67
C PHE A 73 -1.19 8.98 1.62
N ALA A 74 -2.50 8.94 1.41
CA ALA A 74 -3.39 8.00 2.08
C ALA A 74 -3.53 6.74 1.24
N LEU A 75 -2.95 5.63 1.69
CA LEU A 75 -3.11 4.32 1.06
C LEU A 75 -4.36 3.67 1.64
N ILE A 76 -5.42 3.57 0.83
CA ILE A 76 -6.74 3.06 1.26
C ILE A 76 -7.03 1.72 0.59
N ARG A 77 -7.70 0.81 1.31
CA ARG A 77 -8.18 -0.40 0.66
C ARG A 77 -9.26 -0.07 -0.35
N ARG A 78 -9.23 -0.78 -1.47
CA ARG A 78 -10.25 -0.60 -2.53
C ARG A 78 -11.64 -0.83 -1.96
N GLY A 79 -12.53 0.14 -2.19
CA GLY A 79 -13.89 0.14 -1.67
C GLY A 79 -14.07 0.87 -0.33
N GLU A 80 -12.99 1.22 0.34
CA GLU A 80 -13.05 2.03 1.56
C GLU A 80 -13.23 3.52 1.23
N ALA A 81 -13.86 4.24 2.17
CA ALA A 81 -14.05 5.68 2.02
C ALA A 81 -12.72 6.44 2.13
N ALA A 82 -12.52 7.41 1.25
CA ALA A 82 -11.35 8.27 1.30
C ALA A 82 -11.35 9.12 2.59
N PRO A 83 -10.20 9.23 3.28
CA PRO A 83 -10.09 10.10 4.44
C PRO A 83 -10.17 11.58 4.04
N GLN A 84 -10.69 12.41 4.95
CA GLN A 84 -10.72 13.86 4.72
C GLN A 84 -9.32 14.47 4.83
N GLY A 85 -9.11 15.60 4.16
CA GLY A 85 -7.86 16.36 4.24
C GLY A 85 -6.81 15.99 3.20
N PHE A 86 -7.08 15.04 2.31
CA PHE A 86 -6.21 14.67 1.20
C PHE A 86 -6.80 15.12 -0.14
N ARG A 87 -5.93 15.56 -1.05
CA ARG A 87 -6.30 15.79 -2.45
C ARG A 87 -6.45 14.44 -3.18
N GLU A 88 -7.14 14.43 -4.32
CA GLU A 88 -7.36 13.20 -5.10
C GLU A 88 -6.05 12.52 -5.53
N ASP A 89 -5.04 13.31 -5.91
CA ASP A 89 -3.72 12.82 -6.27
C ASP A 89 -2.91 12.23 -5.09
N GLN A 90 -3.35 12.48 -3.86
CA GLN A 90 -2.76 11.94 -2.63
C GLN A 90 -3.48 10.69 -2.11
N ILE A 91 -4.59 10.29 -2.71
CA ILE A 91 -5.35 9.10 -2.30
C ILE A 91 -5.03 7.95 -3.24
N ILE A 92 -4.42 6.88 -2.72
CA ILE A 92 -3.99 5.73 -3.50
C ILE A 92 -4.74 4.48 -3.06
N PRO A 93 -5.65 3.94 -3.91
CA PRO A 93 -6.29 2.66 -3.64
C PRO A 93 -5.29 1.49 -3.74
N ILE A 94 -5.18 0.70 -2.68
CA ILE A 94 -4.30 -0.47 -2.63
C ILE A 94 -5.11 -1.79 -2.63
N PRO A 95 -4.55 -2.89 -3.17
CA PRO A 95 -3.29 -2.94 -3.92
C PRO A 95 -3.35 -2.14 -5.22
N VAL A 96 -2.23 -1.48 -5.56
CA VAL A 96 -2.02 -0.84 -6.87
C VAL A 96 -1.99 -1.91 -7.94
N ARG A 97 -2.75 -1.72 -9.02
CA ARG A 97 -2.89 -2.69 -10.12
C ARG A 97 -1.94 -2.41 -11.28
N THR A 98 -1.64 -1.13 -11.52
CA THR A 98 -0.74 -0.71 -12.59
C THR A 98 0.25 0.31 -12.06
N MET A 99 1.53 0.02 -12.23
CA MET A 99 2.63 0.84 -11.74
C MET A 99 3.65 1.07 -12.85
N ALA A 100 4.14 2.29 -12.96
CA ALA A 100 5.31 2.59 -13.77
C ALA A 100 6.45 3.09 -12.86
N VAL A 101 7.70 2.80 -13.23
CA VAL A 101 8.87 3.17 -12.42
C VAL A 101 10.02 3.66 -13.30
N THR A 102 10.78 4.64 -12.84
CA THR A 102 11.88 5.21 -13.63
C THR A 102 13.24 4.56 -13.38
N ALA A 103 13.49 4.00 -12.18
CA ALA A 103 14.79 3.47 -11.80
C ALA A 103 14.85 1.93 -11.81
N SER A 104 16.03 1.39 -12.14
CA SER A 104 16.30 -0.05 -12.07
C SER A 104 16.22 -0.63 -10.65
N SER A 105 16.53 0.16 -9.63
CA SER A 105 16.35 -0.22 -8.22
C SER A 105 14.88 -0.46 -7.87
N HIS A 106 13.97 0.37 -8.39
CA HIS A 106 12.52 0.15 -8.22
C HIS A 106 12.07 -1.16 -8.90
N VAL A 107 12.60 -1.43 -10.11
CA VAL A 107 12.35 -2.71 -10.80
C VAL A 107 12.85 -3.89 -9.96
N GLY A 108 14.04 -3.78 -9.37
CA GLY A 108 14.60 -4.79 -8.47
C GLY A 108 13.74 -5.03 -7.24
N ALA A 109 13.19 -3.99 -6.64
CA ALA A 109 12.28 -4.10 -5.52
C ALA A 109 10.96 -4.81 -5.90
N ILE A 110 10.38 -4.47 -7.06
CA ILE A 110 9.17 -5.12 -7.58
C ILE A 110 9.43 -6.61 -7.88
N ASP A 111 10.60 -6.94 -8.46
CA ASP A 111 11.01 -8.33 -8.71
C ASP A 111 11.14 -9.10 -7.40
N ARG A 112 11.77 -8.53 -6.39
CA ARG A 112 11.93 -9.11 -5.05
C ARG A 112 10.58 -9.33 -4.36
N LEU A 113 9.60 -8.47 -4.63
CA LEU A 113 8.23 -8.58 -4.13
C LEU A 113 7.35 -9.51 -4.98
N GLU A 114 7.88 -10.11 -6.04
CA GLU A 114 7.16 -10.98 -6.97
C GLU A 114 5.89 -10.33 -7.55
N ALA A 115 5.95 -9.01 -7.82
CA ALA A 115 4.80 -8.20 -8.22
C ALA A 115 4.88 -7.72 -9.67
N TRP A 116 5.48 -8.51 -10.55
CA TRP A 116 5.70 -8.20 -11.98
C TRP A 116 4.43 -7.83 -12.73
N ASP A 117 3.29 -8.40 -12.33
CA ASP A 117 2.02 -8.19 -13.03
C ASP A 117 1.49 -6.77 -12.86
N ALA A 118 1.86 -6.10 -11.77
CA ALA A 118 1.52 -4.71 -11.56
C ALA A 118 2.38 -3.75 -12.40
N LEU A 119 3.55 -4.19 -12.91
CA LEU A 119 4.47 -3.33 -13.64
C LEU A 119 4.05 -3.21 -15.11
N VAL A 120 3.75 -1.98 -15.56
CA VAL A 120 3.32 -1.64 -16.92
C VAL A 120 4.28 -0.72 -17.65
N GLY A 121 5.14 0.01 -16.93
CA GLY A 121 6.14 0.91 -17.52
C GLY A 121 7.45 0.93 -16.75
N VAL A 122 8.57 1.06 -17.48
CA VAL A 122 9.93 1.18 -16.94
C VAL A 122 10.67 2.33 -17.60
N GLY A 123 11.58 2.97 -16.86
CA GLY A 123 12.39 4.07 -17.38
C GLY A 123 13.12 3.68 -18.66
N SER A 124 14.03 2.71 -18.56
CA SER A 124 14.79 2.23 -19.73
C SER A 124 14.85 0.71 -19.74
N GLY A 125 14.52 0.12 -20.89
CA GLY A 125 14.61 -1.31 -21.14
C GLY A 125 16.02 -1.88 -21.00
N ASN A 126 17.03 -1.08 -21.31
CA ASN A 126 18.45 -1.46 -21.20
C ASN A 126 18.94 -1.58 -19.75
N GLN A 127 18.19 -1.04 -18.79
CA GLN A 127 18.52 -1.08 -17.36
C GLN A 127 17.72 -2.14 -16.59
N ILE A 128 17.05 -3.05 -17.28
CA ILE A 128 16.32 -4.14 -16.66
C ILE A 128 17.23 -5.35 -16.47
N PHE A 129 17.56 -5.67 -15.21
CA PHE A 129 18.38 -6.83 -14.84
C PHE A 129 17.54 -8.01 -14.34
N ALA A 130 16.33 -7.74 -13.83
CA ALA A 130 15.39 -8.77 -13.37
C ALA A 130 14.88 -9.60 -14.56
N ARG A 131 15.16 -10.91 -14.55
CA ARG A 131 14.89 -11.80 -15.69
C ARG A 131 13.43 -11.77 -16.15
N ARG A 132 12.47 -11.91 -15.22
CA ARG A 132 11.04 -11.90 -15.52
C ARG A 132 10.56 -10.59 -16.10
N VAL A 133 11.05 -9.47 -15.56
CA VAL A 133 10.71 -8.15 -16.06
C VAL A 133 11.30 -7.93 -17.45
N LYS A 134 12.51 -8.42 -17.70
CA LYS A 134 13.14 -8.39 -19.03
C LYS A 134 12.37 -9.21 -20.05
N GLU A 135 11.87 -10.38 -19.67
CA GLU A 135 11.01 -11.22 -20.52
C GLU A 135 9.72 -10.46 -20.91
N LYS A 136 9.04 -9.82 -19.94
CA LYS A 136 7.85 -8.97 -20.21
C LYS A 136 8.17 -7.82 -21.18
N PHE A 137 9.30 -7.15 -20.99
CA PHE A 137 9.72 -6.08 -21.88
C PHE A 137 9.96 -6.58 -23.31
N GLN A 138 10.65 -7.71 -23.47
CA GLN A 138 10.90 -8.32 -24.78
C GLN A 138 9.61 -8.81 -25.48
N GLN A 139 8.58 -9.16 -24.70
CA GLN A 139 7.26 -9.55 -25.21
C GLN A 139 6.39 -8.34 -25.57
N GLY A 140 6.84 -7.11 -25.34
CA GLY A 140 6.07 -5.89 -25.61
C GLY A 140 4.89 -5.67 -24.67
N THR A 141 4.88 -6.32 -23.50
CA THR A 141 3.85 -6.14 -22.46
C THR A 141 4.24 -5.13 -21.40
N LEU A 142 5.39 -4.49 -21.57
CA LEU A 142 5.95 -3.49 -20.68
C LEU A 142 6.52 -2.34 -21.51
N GLU A 143 6.04 -1.12 -21.26
CA GLU A 143 6.42 0.07 -22.02
C GLU A 143 7.69 0.74 -21.48
N GLU A 144 8.51 1.27 -22.38
CA GLU A 144 9.61 2.16 -22.03
C GLU A 144 9.11 3.60 -21.96
N ILE A 145 9.17 4.21 -20.76
CA ILE A 145 8.64 5.55 -20.49
C ILE A 145 9.70 6.66 -20.49
N HIS A 146 10.94 6.36 -20.84
CA HIS A 146 11.96 7.36 -21.11
C HIS A 146 12.15 7.57 -22.61
N ASN A 147 12.52 8.81 -22.96
CA ASN A 147 13.07 9.17 -24.24
C ASN A 147 14.52 9.67 -24.02
N GLY A 148 15.48 8.77 -24.19
CA GLY A 148 16.84 8.99 -23.73
C GLY A 148 16.95 9.04 -22.21
N LEU A 149 17.38 10.19 -21.65
CA LEU A 149 17.48 10.39 -20.20
C LEU A 149 16.24 11.09 -19.58
N LYS A 150 15.29 11.52 -20.39
CA LYS A 150 14.12 12.27 -19.92
C LYS A 150 12.89 11.39 -19.85
N LEU A 151 12.05 11.65 -18.87
CA LEU A 151 10.73 11.06 -18.77
C LEU A 151 9.87 11.53 -19.96
N ASP A 152 9.24 10.59 -20.63
CA ASP A 152 8.28 10.85 -21.71
C ASP A 152 6.87 10.99 -21.09
N GLU A 153 6.48 12.22 -20.81
CA GLU A 153 5.20 12.52 -20.16
C GLU A 153 4.01 12.05 -20.98
N GLU A 154 4.08 12.15 -22.30
CA GLU A 154 2.98 11.72 -23.19
C GLU A 154 2.77 10.22 -23.09
N LYS A 155 3.84 9.43 -23.08
CA LYS A 155 3.75 7.99 -22.87
C LYS A 155 3.20 7.64 -21.49
N VAL A 156 3.64 8.32 -20.43
CA VAL A 156 3.12 8.08 -19.08
C VAL A 156 1.62 8.37 -19.02
N VAL A 157 1.18 9.49 -19.59
CA VAL A 157 -0.24 9.86 -19.64
C VAL A 157 -1.04 8.85 -20.47
N ALA A 158 -0.52 8.40 -21.60
CA ALA A 158 -1.17 7.38 -22.44
C ALA A 158 -1.28 6.02 -21.76
N LEU A 159 -0.24 5.65 -20.98
CA LEU A 159 -0.19 4.38 -20.23
C LEU A 159 -1.15 4.36 -19.03
N GLN A 160 -1.48 5.52 -18.47
CA GLN A 160 -2.37 5.71 -17.32
C GLN A 160 -2.05 4.79 -16.13
N PRO A 161 -0.80 4.76 -15.62
CA PRO A 161 -0.51 3.97 -14.44
C PRO A 161 -1.25 4.54 -13.22
N GLU A 162 -1.74 3.67 -12.34
CA GLU A 162 -2.33 4.13 -11.07
C GLU A 162 -1.30 4.86 -10.20
N VAL A 163 -0.03 4.45 -10.29
CA VAL A 163 1.11 5.09 -9.60
C VAL A 163 2.32 5.10 -10.50
N LEU A 164 2.97 6.24 -10.58
CA LEU A 164 4.33 6.40 -11.12
C LEU A 164 5.31 6.64 -9.97
N ILE A 165 6.36 5.81 -9.89
CA ILE A 165 7.47 6.05 -8.95
C ILE A 165 8.65 6.62 -9.72
N VAL A 166 9.06 7.81 -9.35
CA VAL A 166 10.22 8.50 -9.93
C VAL A 166 11.37 8.59 -8.93
N THR A 167 12.59 8.70 -9.43
CA THR A 167 13.75 9.02 -8.60
C THR A 167 13.65 10.47 -8.15
N GLY A 168 13.43 10.70 -6.88
CA GLY A 168 13.32 12.03 -6.32
C GLY A 168 14.65 12.76 -6.33
N GLY A 169 14.61 14.04 -6.66
CA GLY A 169 15.73 14.95 -6.50
C GLY A 169 16.85 14.90 -7.55
N SER A 170 16.77 14.06 -8.59
CA SER A 170 17.90 13.95 -9.51
C SER A 170 17.60 14.17 -11.00
N GLU A 171 16.58 13.53 -11.53
CA GLU A 171 16.45 13.44 -13.00
C GLU A 171 15.09 13.93 -13.52
N THR A 172 14.07 13.89 -12.68
CA THR A 172 12.74 14.33 -13.08
C THR A 172 12.55 15.78 -12.67
N ASP A 173 12.35 16.65 -13.64
CA ASP A 173 12.03 18.05 -13.42
C ASP A 173 10.71 18.16 -12.62
N GLN A 174 10.70 19.02 -11.60
CA GLN A 174 9.49 19.28 -10.80
C GLN A 174 8.33 19.75 -11.68
N THR A 175 8.61 20.45 -12.78
CA THR A 175 7.62 20.86 -13.77
C THR A 175 6.91 19.65 -14.40
N SER A 176 7.68 18.62 -14.77
CA SER A 176 7.15 17.36 -15.30
C SER A 176 6.31 16.61 -14.27
N ILE A 177 6.76 16.57 -13.02
CA ILE A 177 5.99 15.94 -11.93
C ILE A 177 4.65 16.65 -11.73
N GLU A 178 4.65 17.98 -11.71
CA GLU A 178 3.42 18.77 -11.58
C GLU A 178 2.47 18.60 -12.76
N SER A 179 3.01 18.53 -13.99
CA SER A 179 2.26 18.27 -15.21
C SER A 179 1.55 16.92 -15.15
N LEU A 180 2.27 15.87 -14.77
CA LEU A 180 1.73 14.52 -14.61
C LEU A 180 0.66 14.45 -13.51
N ARG A 181 0.88 15.11 -12.37
CA ARG A 181 -0.15 15.20 -11.31
C ARG A 181 -1.41 15.91 -11.78
N LYS A 182 -1.28 16.99 -12.56
CA LYS A 182 -2.43 17.68 -13.18
C LYS A 182 -3.18 16.80 -14.19
N SER A 183 -2.48 15.87 -14.83
CA SER A 183 -3.06 14.87 -15.74
C SER A 183 -3.67 13.65 -15.01
N GLY A 184 -3.71 13.67 -13.66
CA GLY A 184 -4.32 12.63 -12.83
C GLY A 184 -3.39 11.48 -12.45
N VAL A 185 -2.13 11.50 -12.87
CA VAL A 185 -1.14 10.49 -12.49
C VAL A 185 -0.68 10.72 -11.04
N LYS A 186 -0.74 9.70 -10.20
CA LYS A 186 -0.23 9.76 -8.83
C LYS A 186 1.26 9.52 -8.83
N VAL A 187 2.04 10.57 -8.61
CA VAL A 187 3.50 10.53 -8.67
C VAL A 187 4.10 10.48 -7.27
N ILE A 188 4.86 9.42 -7.02
CA ILE A 188 5.63 9.19 -5.79
C ILE A 188 7.11 9.37 -6.08
N GLU A 189 7.74 10.27 -5.33
CA GLU A 189 9.17 10.49 -5.41
C GLU A 189 9.90 9.59 -4.42
N ASN A 190 10.79 8.74 -4.92
CA ASN A 190 11.60 7.82 -4.12
C ASN A 190 13.00 8.41 -3.96
N TYR A 191 13.43 8.59 -2.72
CA TYR A 191 14.72 9.19 -2.34
C TYR A 191 15.71 8.15 -1.77
N GLU A 192 15.57 6.87 -2.08
CA GLU A 192 16.40 5.78 -1.54
C GLU A 192 17.89 6.01 -1.72
N TRP A 193 18.29 6.60 -2.85
CA TRP A 193 19.69 6.88 -3.18
C TRP A 193 20.34 7.91 -2.24
N MET A 194 19.52 8.72 -1.54
CA MET A 194 19.99 9.71 -0.56
C MET A 194 20.16 9.10 0.84
N GLU A 195 19.77 7.84 1.05
CA GLU A 195 19.99 7.17 2.33
C GLU A 195 21.50 6.94 2.55
N THR A 196 21.94 7.21 3.78
CA THR A 196 23.37 7.15 4.13
C THR A 196 23.83 5.74 4.51
N THR A 197 22.89 4.81 4.75
CA THR A 197 23.19 3.43 5.13
C THR A 197 22.63 2.42 4.13
N PRO A 198 23.28 1.26 3.94
CA PRO A 198 22.75 0.20 3.08
C PRO A 198 21.38 -0.30 3.54
N LEU A 199 21.16 -0.45 4.86
CA LEU A 199 19.89 -0.87 5.41
C LEU A 199 18.80 0.17 5.18
N GLY A 200 19.12 1.48 5.32
CA GLY A 200 18.18 2.54 4.98
C GLY A 200 17.72 2.47 3.53
N ARG A 201 18.66 2.24 2.59
CA ARG A 201 18.31 2.05 1.16
C ARG A 201 17.45 0.81 0.93
N ALA A 202 17.83 -0.32 1.51
CA ALA A 202 17.09 -1.57 1.34
C ALA A 202 15.67 -1.49 1.91
N GLU A 203 15.46 -0.71 2.96
CA GLU A 203 14.17 -0.60 3.61
C GLU A 203 13.09 0.12 2.75
N TRP A 204 13.49 0.85 1.71
CA TRP A 204 12.55 1.45 0.76
C TRP A 204 11.71 0.44 -0.01
N ILE A 205 12.07 -0.83 0.01
CA ILE A 205 11.21 -1.92 -0.49
C ILE A 205 9.85 -1.93 0.22
N LYS A 206 9.78 -1.51 1.50
CA LYS A 206 8.54 -1.43 2.26
C LYS A 206 7.58 -0.40 1.69
N LEU A 207 8.06 0.71 1.11
CA LEU A 207 7.22 1.68 0.41
C LEU A 207 6.50 1.02 -0.77
N ILE A 208 7.24 0.33 -1.64
CA ILE A 208 6.66 -0.35 -2.81
C ILE A 208 5.72 -1.47 -2.35
N ALA A 209 6.11 -2.20 -1.31
CA ALA A 209 5.27 -3.25 -0.72
C ALA A 209 3.95 -2.72 -0.14
N ALA A 210 3.96 -1.52 0.47
CA ALA A 210 2.75 -0.88 0.98
C ALA A 210 1.77 -0.56 -0.16
N LEU A 211 2.26 -0.09 -1.30
CA LEU A 211 1.44 0.16 -2.50
C LEU A 211 0.83 -1.13 -3.06
N LEU A 212 1.54 -2.24 -2.94
CA LEU A 212 1.15 -3.55 -3.49
C LEU A 212 0.40 -4.44 -2.47
N ASP A 213 0.12 -3.93 -1.26
CA ASP A 213 -0.44 -4.69 -0.12
C ASP A 213 0.37 -5.94 0.23
N ARG A 214 1.73 -5.82 0.20
CA ARG A 214 2.70 -6.90 0.44
C ARG A 214 3.67 -6.61 1.60
N LEU A 215 3.29 -5.77 2.56
CA LEU A 215 4.18 -5.37 3.65
C LEU A 215 4.71 -6.55 4.46
N ASN A 216 3.88 -7.51 4.85
CA ASN A 216 4.33 -8.69 5.58
C ASN A 216 5.40 -9.48 4.82
N PHE A 217 5.26 -9.58 3.48
CA PHE A 217 6.26 -10.24 2.65
C PHE A 217 7.57 -9.45 2.62
N ALA A 218 7.49 -8.12 2.48
CA ALA A 218 8.65 -7.24 2.49
C ALA A 218 9.39 -7.26 3.83
N GLU A 219 8.69 -7.29 4.95
CA GLU A 219 9.29 -7.42 6.29
C GLU A 219 10.10 -8.70 6.43
N HIS A 220 9.53 -9.83 5.98
CA HIS A 220 10.26 -11.09 5.97
C HIS A 220 11.51 -11.04 5.09
N GLN A 221 11.42 -10.45 3.88
CA GLN A 221 12.57 -10.29 2.99
C GLN A 221 13.62 -9.34 3.58
N PHE A 222 13.18 -8.26 4.22
CA PHE A 222 14.08 -7.27 4.82
C PHE A 222 14.82 -7.86 6.03
N ALA A 223 14.16 -8.64 6.89
CA ALA A 223 14.78 -9.31 8.02
C ALA A 223 15.95 -10.21 7.60
N GLN A 224 15.96 -10.76 6.39
CA GLN A 224 17.09 -11.53 5.85
C GLN A 224 18.29 -10.66 5.48
N VAL A 225 18.08 -9.36 5.26
CA VAL A 225 19.16 -8.40 4.95
C VAL A 225 19.75 -7.80 6.22
N GLU A 226 18.99 -7.77 7.31
CA GLU A 226 19.44 -7.26 8.62
C GLU A 226 20.42 -8.21 9.33
N MET A 227 20.44 -9.52 8.98
CA MET A 227 21.33 -10.53 9.57
C MET A 227 22.77 -10.40 9.09
#